data_4be695e5393135613243ca694c6c76ed
#
_entry.id   4be695e5393135613243ca694c6c76ed
#
_cell.length_a   1.000
_cell.length_b   1.000
_cell.length_c   1.000
_cell.angle_alpha   90.00
_cell.angle_beta   90.00
_cell.angle_gamma   90.00
#
_symmetry.space_group_name_H-M   'P 1'
#
loop_
_entity.id
_entity.type
_entity.pdbx_description
1 polymer ?
#
loop_
_entity_poly.entity_id
_entity_poly.type
_entity_poly.pdbx_seq_one_letter_code
_entity_poly.pdbx_strand_id
1 'polypeptide(L)'
;MTTPRINRAQFLGLLVAAAAVTGTTTASAAGRRQLALRGVAYDTGTGFVGDDSRVLWRNSIMRDEIRAIRHRLHANWVSIYGSDVRRLADTAKAALEQGLTVSIQPRSFDEPQADELEKLRKVAVEAERLRRRYDREVILVVGCEFMLFTPGIVPGANFFERVEYLQKGEFDMAELQRRFRTFTARMVKVARSNFKGRITYGAAHDLEQVDWSLFDIVGLDYYSYHEKRADHTKELAPFRRWGKPIVILEFGCCTFTGAAELGGMGWDIVDYSGDVPVIPPQYVRNEQEQADHLTNMLDVFTQEGFLGASPYTFISPDAPHRPHDRPHDEDMAAYSLCKVLRVRDDDPASPYRWEPKKSFHAVSTFYRSCDSLRG
;
A
#
# COMPACT_ATOMS: atom_id res chain seq x y z
N MET A 1 20.32 -11.48 19.59
CA MET A 1 20.79 -11.80 18.22
C MET A 1 20.75 -10.50 17.45
N THR A 2 21.90 -9.96 17.06
CA THR A 2 22.03 -8.67 16.40
C THR A 2 21.48 -8.78 14.97
N THR A 3 20.38 -8.08 14.67
CA THR A 3 19.85 -7.93 13.33
C THR A 3 20.89 -7.17 12.45
N PRO A 4 21.29 -7.69 11.29
CA PRO A 4 22.28 -7.00 10.46
C PRO A 4 21.68 -5.73 9.87
N ARG A 5 22.40 -4.63 9.95
CA ARG A 5 22.08 -3.35 9.33
C ARG A 5 22.07 -3.48 7.81
N ILE A 6 20.94 -3.18 7.21
CA ILE A 6 20.72 -3.20 5.76
C ILE A 6 21.40 -2.00 5.11
N ASN A 7 22.29 -2.24 4.13
CA ASN A 7 22.95 -1.19 3.39
C ASN A 7 22.23 -0.92 2.05
N ARG A 8 21.76 0.31 1.88
CA ARG A 8 20.93 0.84 0.79
C ARG A 8 21.46 0.65 -0.63
N ALA A 9 22.77 0.61 -0.80
CA ALA A 9 23.39 0.62 -2.14
C ALA A 9 23.18 -0.67 -2.93
N GLN A 10 22.72 -1.74 -2.30
CA GLN A 10 22.57 -3.05 -2.93
C GLN A 10 21.17 -3.37 -3.45
N PHE A 11 20.12 -2.65 -3.03
CA PHE A 11 18.76 -2.87 -3.50
C PHE A 11 18.44 -2.15 -4.82
N LEU A 12 19.19 -1.10 -5.16
CA LEU A 12 18.96 -0.25 -6.35
C LEU A 12 19.74 -0.66 -7.61
N GLY A 13 20.42 -1.80 -7.59
CA GLY A 13 21.43 -2.17 -8.61
C GLY A 13 21.06 -3.23 -9.64
N LEU A 14 19.83 -3.71 -9.76
CA LEU A 14 19.52 -4.81 -10.66
C LEU A 14 18.45 -4.47 -11.71
N LEU A 15 18.93 -4.31 -12.95
CA LEU A 15 18.25 -4.41 -14.24
C LEU A 15 17.60 -3.17 -14.86
N VAL A 16 18.26 -2.61 -15.86
CA VAL A 16 17.58 -2.17 -17.09
C VAL A 16 18.46 -2.38 -18.30
N ALA A 17 18.08 -3.33 -19.15
CA ALA A 17 18.35 -3.29 -20.56
C ALA A 17 17.01 -3.13 -21.29
N ALA A 18 16.68 -1.93 -21.73
CA ALA A 18 15.48 -1.65 -22.50
C ALA A 18 15.83 -1.03 -23.85
N ALA A 19 15.39 -1.67 -24.92
CA ALA A 19 15.47 -1.18 -26.28
C ALA A 19 14.52 0.02 -26.49
N ALA A 20 15.03 1.10 -27.08
CA ALA A 20 14.27 2.29 -27.41
C ALA A 20 13.39 2.06 -28.64
N VAL A 21 12.07 2.26 -28.50
CA VAL A 21 11.15 2.43 -29.63
C VAL A 21 10.66 3.87 -29.62
N THR A 22 11.02 4.62 -30.65
CA THR A 22 10.58 6.00 -30.89
C THR A 22 9.18 5.99 -31.51
N GLY A 23 8.18 6.35 -30.74
CA GLY A 23 6.83 6.62 -31.23
C GLY A 23 6.48 8.09 -31.06
N THR A 24 6.24 8.79 -32.17
CA THR A 24 5.73 10.16 -32.19
C THR A 24 4.26 10.20 -31.81
N THR A 25 3.94 10.80 -30.67
CA THR A 25 2.55 11.04 -30.25
C THR A 25 2.13 12.45 -30.60
N THR A 26 1.09 12.58 -31.40
CA THR A 26 0.37 13.83 -31.68
C THR A 26 -0.30 14.34 -30.43
N ALA A 27 0.00 15.59 -30.03
CA ALA A 27 -0.64 16.26 -28.90
C ALA A 27 -2.10 16.60 -29.25
N SER A 28 -3.04 15.86 -28.69
CA SER A 28 -4.46 16.22 -28.64
C SER A 28 -4.68 17.21 -27.49
N ALA A 29 -5.57 18.20 -27.67
CA ALA A 29 -5.92 19.20 -26.69
C ALA A 29 -6.32 18.54 -25.36
N ALA A 30 -5.44 18.60 -24.36
CA ALA A 30 -5.56 17.89 -23.12
C ALA A 30 -6.48 18.65 -22.15
N GLY A 31 -7.72 18.21 -22.02
CA GLY A 31 -8.44 18.44 -20.76
C GLY A 31 -7.54 17.99 -19.60
N ARG A 32 -7.53 18.78 -18.50
CA ARG A 32 -6.65 18.51 -17.34
C ARG A 32 -6.90 17.10 -16.83
N ARG A 33 -5.91 16.22 -16.97
CA ARG A 33 -6.00 14.83 -16.50
C ARG A 33 -6.30 14.81 -15.01
N GLN A 34 -7.12 13.87 -14.56
CA GLN A 34 -7.48 13.69 -13.16
C GLN A 34 -7.48 12.20 -12.82
N LEU A 35 -7.12 11.88 -11.58
CA LEU A 35 -7.30 10.53 -11.07
C LEU A 35 -8.81 10.26 -10.89
N ALA A 36 -9.31 9.21 -11.55
CA ALA A 36 -10.70 8.78 -11.40
C ALA A 36 -10.93 8.17 -10.01
N LEU A 37 -9.94 7.42 -9.50
CA LEU A 37 -9.92 6.84 -8.16
C LEU A 37 -8.92 7.61 -7.29
N ARG A 38 -9.44 8.38 -6.35
CA ARG A 38 -8.68 9.14 -5.34
C ARG A 38 -8.85 8.42 -4.02
N GLY A 39 -7.85 7.63 -3.64
CA GLY A 39 -7.96 6.67 -2.57
C GLY A 39 -7.11 6.96 -1.35
N VAL A 40 -7.22 6.08 -0.39
CA VAL A 40 -6.27 5.88 0.70
C VAL A 40 -6.33 4.41 1.11
N ALA A 41 -5.19 3.82 1.46
CA ALA A 41 -5.14 2.49 2.02
C ALA A 41 -5.69 2.50 3.46
N TYR A 42 -6.40 1.44 3.84
CA TYR A 42 -7.01 1.31 5.15
C TYR A 42 -6.78 -0.08 5.72
N ASP A 43 -6.02 -0.15 6.80
CA ASP A 43 -5.71 -1.37 7.53
C ASP A 43 -6.90 -1.80 8.40
N THR A 44 -7.31 -3.06 8.30
CA THR A 44 -8.31 -3.68 9.19
C THR A 44 -7.71 -4.61 10.23
N GLY A 45 -6.40 -4.72 10.25
CA GLY A 45 -5.58 -5.61 11.06
C GLY A 45 -4.83 -6.62 10.20
N THR A 46 -3.51 -6.55 10.27
CA THR A 46 -2.58 -7.50 9.66
C THR A 46 -1.65 -8.03 10.74
N GLY A 47 -1.39 -9.33 10.73
CA GLY A 47 -0.37 -9.91 11.59
C GLY A 47 0.99 -9.79 10.93
N PHE A 48 1.89 -8.99 11.50
CA PHE A 48 3.30 -8.93 11.13
C PHE A 48 4.10 -9.48 12.31
N VAL A 49 4.89 -10.55 12.07
CA VAL A 49 5.68 -11.21 13.13
C VAL A 49 4.82 -11.69 14.32
N GLY A 50 3.57 -12.08 14.08
CA GLY A 50 2.64 -12.58 15.08
C GLY A 50 1.79 -11.54 15.79
N ASP A 51 2.05 -10.23 15.56
CA ASP A 51 1.25 -9.14 16.11
C ASP A 51 0.22 -8.63 15.10
N ASP A 52 -0.98 -8.32 15.62
CA ASP A 52 -2.02 -7.68 14.82
C ASP A 52 -1.80 -6.15 14.85
N SER A 53 -1.60 -5.54 13.69
CA SER A 53 -1.42 -4.08 13.54
C SER A 53 -2.60 -3.29 14.13
N ARG A 54 -3.74 -3.94 14.37
CA ARG A 54 -4.95 -3.32 14.94
C ARG A 54 -5.57 -4.21 16.00
N VAL A 55 -4.93 -4.30 17.17
CA VAL A 55 -5.40 -5.08 18.32
C VAL A 55 -6.77 -4.60 18.80
N LEU A 56 -6.97 -3.27 18.93
CA LEU A 56 -8.27 -2.70 19.24
C LEU A 56 -9.12 -2.60 17.98
N TRP A 57 -10.11 -3.48 17.85
CA TRP A 57 -11.11 -3.38 16.79
C TRP A 57 -12.49 -3.06 17.34
N ARG A 58 -13.08 -1.95 16.86
CA ARG A 58 -14.48 -1.57 17.14
C ARG A 58 -15.13 -1.03 15.87
N ASN A 59 -16.27 -1.58 15.51
CA ASN A 59 -17.02 -1.14 14.33
C ASN A 59 -17.39 0.35 14.37
N SER A 60 -17.59 0.95 15.54
CA SER A 60 -17.83 2.39 15.67
C SER A 60 -16.63 3.23 15.24
N ILE A 61 -15.42 2.86 15.69
CA ILE A 61 -14.17 3.53 15.32
C ILE A 61 -13.96 3.42 13.80
N MET A 62 -14.04 2.20 13.27
CA MET A 62 -13.91 1.96 11.82
C MET A 62 -14.89 2.81 11.01
N ARG A 63 -16.16 2.87 11.40
CA ARG A 63 -17.18 3.68 10.70
C ARG A 63 -16.89 5.18 10.78
N ASP A 64 -16.36 5.68 11.88
CA ASP A 64 -15.96 7.08 12.03
C ASP A 64 -14.76 7.42 11.13
N GLU A 65 -13.79 6.52 11.05
CA GLU A 65 -12.62 6.64 10.17
C GLU A 65 -13.03 6.60 8.69
N ILE A 66 -13.90 5.68 8.28
CA ILE A 66 -14.44 5.63 6.90
C ILE A 66 -15.23 6.91 6.56
N ARG A 67 -16.02 7.45 7.49
CA ARG A 67 -16.68 8.75 7.28
C ARG A 67 -15.65 9.88 7.10
N ALA A 68 -14.58 9.87 7.87
CA ALA A 68 -13.51 10.87 7.73
C ALA A 68 -12.78 10.74 6.37
N ILE A 69 -12.52 9.53 5.90
CA ILE A 69 -11.97 9.27 4.56
C ILE A 69 -12.88 9.90 3.49
N ARG A 70 -14.19 9.69 3.58
CA ARG A 70 -15.13 10.23 2.60
C ARG A 70 -15.27 11.75 2.68
N HIS A 71 -15.48 12.31 3.88
CA HIS A 71 -15.94 13.69 4.05
C HIS A 71 -14.86 14.68 4.46
N ARG A 72 -13.77 14.23 5.07
CA ARG A 72 -12.67 15.09 5.49
C ARG A 72 -11.44 14.96 4.57
N LEU A 73 -11.10 13.74 4.15
CA LEU A 73 -10.02 13.49 3.18
C LEU A 73 -10.49 13.74 1.73
N HIS A 74 -11.81 13.78 1.48
CA HIS A 74 -12.42 13.90 0.14
C HIS A 74 -12.05 12.78 -0.83
N ALA A 75 -11.75 11.59 -0.31
CA ALA A 75 -11.54 10.42 -1.13
C ALA A 75 -12.87 9.92 -1.75
N ASN A 76 -12.79 9.29 -2.91
CA ASN A 76 -13.89 8.59 -3.55
C ASN A 76 -13.66 7.07 -3.64
N TRP A 77 -12.51 6.61 -3.17
CA TRP A 77 -12.10 5.23 -3.14
C TRP A 77 -11.35 4.92 -1.84
N VAL A 78 -11.47 3.69 -1.34
CA VAL A 78 -10.65 3.17 -0.23
C VAL A 78 -10.10 1.79 -0.59
N SER A 79 -8.79 1.60 -0.41
CA SER A 79 -8.09 0.32 -0.60
C SER A 79 -7.98 -0.36 0.76
N ILE A 80 -8.88 -1.32 1.02
CA ILE A 80 -9.02 -1.99 2.31
C ILE A 80 -8.18 -3.25 2.30
N TYR A 81 -7.29 -3.42 3.28
CA TYR A 81 -6.48 -4.62 3.43
C TYR A 81 -6.52 -5.16 4.87
N GLY A 82 -6.22 -6.45 5.02
CA GLY A 82 -6.15 -7.10 6.32
C GLY A 82 -6.23 -8.61 6.26
N SER A 83 -6.07 -9.25 7.40
CA SER A 83 -6.05 -10.71 7.54
C SER A 83 -7.41 -11.32 7.86
N ASP A 84 -8.30 -10.57 8.54
CA ASP A 84 -9.61 -11.04 8.97
C ASP A 84 -10.70 -10.76 7.93
N VAL A 85 -11.30 -11.82 7.41
CA VAL A 85 -12.33 -11.76 6.35
C VAL A 85 -13.55 -10.93 6.77
N ARG A 86 -13.96 -11.02 8.05
CA ARG A 86 -15.13 -10.30 8.56
C ARG A 86 -14.85 -8.82 8.70
N ARG A 87 -13.67 -8.43 9.25
CA ARG A 87 -13.25 -7.02 9.32
C ARG A 87 -13.17 -6.39 7.93
N LEU A 88 -12.61 -7.11 6.94
CA LEU A 88 -12.58 -6.68 5.54
C LEU A 88 -13.98 -6.44 4.97
N ALA A 89 -14.89 -7.40 5.13
CA ALA A 89 -16.27 -7.31 4.62
C ALA A 89 -17.09 -6.21 5.29
N ASP A 90 -16.99 -6.07 6.63
CA ASP A 90 -17.70 -5.04 7.40
C ASP A 90 -17.20 -3.64 7.05
N THR A 91 -15.88 -3.46 6.84
CA THR A 91 -15.28 -2.19 6.42
C THR A 91 -15.69 -1.84 4.99
N ALA A 92 -15.62 -2.79 4.06
CA ALA A 92 -16.04 -2.59 2.68
C ALA A 92 -17.52 -2.20 2.60
N LYS A 93 -18.37 -2.87 3.38
CA LYS A 93 -19.78 -2.50 3.51
C LYS A 93 -19.96 -1.07 4.00
N ALA A 94 -19.26 -0.68 5.07
CA ALA A 94 -19.34 0.68 5.61
C ALA A 94 -18.88 1.73 4.59
N ALA A 95 -17.85 1.45 3.80
CA ALA A 95 -17.33 2.32 2.75
C ALA A 95 -18.34 2.47 1.60
N LEU A 96 -18.94 1.37 1.13
CA LEU A 96 -19.96 1.38 0.10
C LEU A 96 -21.22 2.17 0.55
N GLU A 97 -21.60 2.06 1.82
CA GLU A 97 -22.70 2.86 2.42
C GLU A 97 -22.39 4.37 2.42
N GLN A 98 -21.11 4.78 2.43
CA GLN A 98 -20.67 6.17 2.25
C GLN A 98 -20.51 6.57 0.77
N GLY A 99 -20.83 5.70 -0.18
CA GLY A 99 -20.72 5.95 -1.62
C GLY A 99 -19.28 5.90 -2.14
N LEU A 100 -18.35 5.26 -1.43
CA LEU A 100 -17.00 5.02 -1.89
C LEU A 100 -16.94 3.82 -2.84
N THR A 101 -16.08 3.87 -3.85
CA THR A 101 -15.53 2.67 -4.50
C THR A 101 -14.65 1.95 -3.50
N VAL A 102 -14.59 0.63 -3.55
CA VAL A 102 -13.73 -0.15 -2.64
C VAL A 102 -12.83 -1.11 -3.40
N SER A 103 -11.59 -1.23 -2.94
CA SER A 103 -10.73 -2.38 -3.22
C SER A 103 -10.64 -3.22 -1.95
N ILE A 104 -10.74 -4.54 -2.09
CA ILE A 104 -10.67 -5.46 -0.94
C ILE A 104 -9.48 -6.39 -1.17
N GLN A 105 -8.53 -6.39 -0.24
CA GLN A 105 -7.28 -7.14 -0.31
C GLN A 105 -7.12 -8.02 0.93
N PRO A 106 -7.21 -9.36 0.81
CA PRO A 106 -6.68 -10.22 1.85
C PRO A 106 -5.16 -10.07 1.90
N ARG A 107 -4.62 -9.76 3.07
CA ARG A 107 -3.18 -9.64 3.30
C ARG A 107 -2.77 -10.59 4.41
N SER A 108 -1.80 -11.42 4.12
CA SER A 108 -1.22 -12.38 5.05
C SER A 108 0.29 -12.23 5.04
N PHE A 109 0.90 -12.50 6.18
CA PHE A 109 2.35 -12.60 6.32
C PHE A 109 2.69 -14.00 6.82
N ASP A 110 3.61 -14.67 6.12
CA ASP A 110 4.15 -15.96 6.51
C ASP A 110 3.12 -17.10 6.66
N GLU A 111 1.92 -16.94 6.11
CA GLU A 111 0.91 -17.99 6.08
C GLU A 111 1.21 -19.05 4.98
N PRO A 112 0.88 -20.32 5.21
CA PRO A 112 0.95 -21.34 4.17
C PRO A 112 0.11 -20.97 2.94
N GLN A 113 0.62 -21.20 1.73
CA GLN A 113 -0.07 -20.89 0.48
C GLN A 113 -1.51 -21.46 0.39
N ALA A 114 -1.76 -22.61 1.02
CA ALA A 114 -3.10 -23.21 1.05
C ALA A 114 -4.09 -22.36 1.83
N ASP A 115 -3.65 -21.76 2.93
CA ASP A 115 -4.46 -20.93 3.79
C ASP A 115 -4.72 -19.55 3.13
N GLU A 116 -3.72 -18.99 2.43
CA GLU A 116 -3.90 -17.78 1.62
C GLU A 116 -4.93 -17.98 0.50
N LEU A 117 -4.89 -19.12 -0.21
CA LEU A 117 -5.89 -19.46 -1.24
C LEU A 117 -7.29 -19.57 -0.65
N GLU A 118 -7.45 -20.19 0.51
CA GLU A 118 -8.75 -20.32 1.18
C GLU A 118 -9.25 -18.98 1.71
N LYS A 119 -8.36 -18.15 2.27
CA LYS A 119 -8.68 -16.78 2.69
C LYS A 119 -9.17 -15.95 1.50
N LEU A 120 -8.43 -15.97 0.37
CA LEU A 120 -8.87 -15.29 -0.85
C LEU A 120 -10.22 -15.79 -1.33
N ARG A 121 -10.48 -17.10 -1.29
CA ARG A 121 -11.79 -17.65 -1.66
C ARG A 121 -12.92 -17.05 -0.82
N LYS A 122 -12.75 -16.99 0.50
CA LYS A 122 -13.74 -16.39 1.41
C LYS A 122 -13.95 -14.90 1.12
N VAL A 123 -12.86 -14.14 0.95
CA VAL A 123 -12.93 -12.71 0.63
C VAL A 123 -13.59 -12.48 -0.74
N ALA A 124 -13.29 -13.29 -1.75
CA ALA A 124 -13.88 -13.18 -3.09
C ALA A 124 -15.41 -13.41 -3.07
N VAL A 125 -15.90 -14.36 -2.26
CA VAL A 125 -17.33 -14.60 -2.06
C VAL A 125 -18.01 -13.38 -1.42
N GLU A 126 -17.42 -12.80 -0.37
CA GLU A 126 -17.95 -11.60 0.26
C GLU A 126 -17.90 -10.38 -0.66
N ALA A 127 -16.80 -10.20 -1.41
CA ALA A 127 -16.67 -9.15 -2.41
C ALA A 127 -17.75 -9.25 -3.49
N GLU A 128 -18.06 -10.48 -3.99
CA GLU A 128 -19.13 -10.68 -4.96
C GLU A 128 -20.51 -10.37 -4.36
N ARG A 129 -20.76 -10.74 -3.11
CA ARG A 129 -22.00 -10.41 -2.40
C ARG A 129 -22.18 -8.89 -2.30
N LEU A 130 -21.12 -8.16 -1.95
CA LEU A 130 -21.13 -6.70 -1.88
C LEU A 130 -21.32 -6.08 -3.28
N ARG A 131 -20.58 -6.53 -4.29
CA ARG A 131 -20.70 -6.08 -5.68
C ARG A 131 -22.13 -6.18 -6.23
N ARG A 132 -22.87 -7.24 -5.88
CA ARG A 132 -24.25 -7.42 -6.31
C ARG A 132 -25.26 -6.55 -5.56
N ARG A 133 -24.88 -6.09 -4.38
CA ARG A 133 -25.80 -5.34 -3.49
C ARG A 133 -25.71 -3.82 -3.65
N TYR A 134 -24.53 -3.32 -4.03
CA TYR A 134 -24.26 -1.89 -4.07
C TYR A 134 -23.96 -1.43 -5.51
N ASP A 135 -24.39 -0.20 -5.86
CA ASP A 135 -24.14 0.40 -7.18
C ASP A 135 -22.71 0.93 -7.34
N ARG A 136 -21.92 0.96 -6.26
CA ARG A 136 -20.50 1.37 -6.30
C ARG A 136 -19.63 0.19 -6.65
N GLU A 137 -18.53 0.48 -7.33
CA GLU A 137 -17.60 -0.54 -7.77
C GLU A 137 -16.89 -1.20 -6.59
N VAL A 138 -16.77 -2.52 -6.68
CA VAL A 138 -15.95 -3.37 -5.84
C VAL A 138 -14.86 -3.97 -6.71
N ILE A 139 -13.59 -3.76 -6.34
CA ILE A 139 -12.40 -4.34 -6.96
C ILE A 139 -11.82 -5.37 -5.99
N LEU A 140 -11.45 -6.55 -6.48
CA LEU A 140 -10.74 -7.54 -5.67
C LEU A 140 -9.25 -7.45 -5.97
N VAL A 141 -8.46 -7.16 -4.94
CA VAL A 141 -6.99 -7.28 -4.98
C VAL A 141 -6.66 -8.67 -4.47
N VAL A 142 -6.09 -9.52 -5.33
CA VAL A 142 -5.91 -10.94 -4.98
C VAL A 142 -4.82 -11.18 -3.93
N GLY A 143 -4.00 -10.18 -3.67
CA GLY A 143 -2.93 -10.14 -2.69
C GLY A 143 -1.92 -9.07 -3.06
N CYS A 144 -0.81 -8.98 -2.33
CA CYS A 144 0.30 -8.09 -2.64
C CYS A 144 1.64 -8.72 -2.28
N GLU A 145 2.69 -8.30 -2.97
CA GLU A 145 4.10 -8.56 -2.66
C GLU A 145 4.40 -10.02 -2.24
N PHE A 146 3.84 -10.99 -3.00
CA PHE A 146 3.95 -12.41 -2.68
C PHE A 146 5.39 -12.89 -2.55
N MET A 147 6.34 -12.29 -3.27
CA MET A 147 7.75 -12.64 -3.13
C MET A 147 8.30 -12.30 -1.74
N LEU A 148 7.73 -11.31 -1.08
CA LEU A 148 8.11 -10.90 0.26
C LEU A 148 7.28 -11.60 1.35
N PHE A 149 5.97 -11.73 1.15
CA PHE A 149 5.04 -12.13 2.21
C PHE A 149 4.67 -13.61 2.20
N THR A 150 4.71 -14.29 1.04
CA THR A 150 4.23 -15.67 0.90
C THR A 150 5.37 -16.69 0.98
N PRO A 151 5.33 -17.64 1.93
CA PRO A 151 6.33 -18.70 2.02
C PRO A 151 6.41 -19.58 0.76
N GLY A 152 7.62 -20.06 0.47
CA GLY A 152 7.87 -21.03 -0.62
C GLY A 152 8.09 -20.39 -2.00
N ILE A 153 8.03 -19.05 -2.13
CA ILE A 153 8.44 -18.33 -3.34
C ILE A 153 9.91 -17.97 -3.23
N VAL A 154 10.25 -17.10 -2.29
CA VAL A 154 11.64 -16.80 -1.92
C VAL A 154 12.02 -17.67 -0.72
N PRO A 155 13.26 -18.21 -0.66
CA PRO A 155 13.75 -18.93 0.52
C PRO A 155 13.77 -18.02 1.76
N GLY A 156 13.34 -18.58 2.90
CA GLY A 156 13.26 -17.90 4.20
C GLY A 156 12.00 -18.32 4.97
N ALA A 157 12.11 -18.53 6.27
CA ALA A 157 11.02 -18.98 7.11
C ALA A 157 10.00 -17.84 7.39
N ASN A 158 10.46 -16.58 7.33
CA ASN A 158 9.65 -15.39 7.59
C ASN A 158 10.05 -14.26 6.64
N PHE A 159 9.30 -13.15 6.70
CA PHE A 159 9.52 -11.96 5.88
C PHE A 159 10.97 -11.46 5.94
N PHE A 160 11.54 -11.32 7.14
CA PHE A 160 12.90 -10.76 7.30
C PHE A 160 13.97 -11.65 6.67
N GLU A 161 13.85 -12.97 6.81
CA GLU A 161 14.79 -13.91 6.18
C GLU A 161 14.68 -13.88 4.65
N ARG A 162 13.49 -13.68 4.09
CA ARG A 162 13.30 -13.53 2.65
C ARG A 162 13.91 -12.23 2.13
N VAL A 163 13.73 -11.12 2.86
CA VAL A 163 14.38 -9.84 2.54
C VAL A 163 15.90 -9.99 2.59
N GLU A 164 16.44 -10.60 3.65
CA GLU A 164 17.87 -10.86 3.79
C GLU A 164 18.40 -11.74 2.65
N TYR A 165 17.66 -12.78 2.26
CA TYR A 165 18.02 -13.64 1.14
C TYR A 165 18.12 -12.85 -0.18
N LEU A 166 17.14 -12.00 -0.47
CA LEU A 166 17.14 -11.16 -1.67
C LEU A 166 18.29 -10.14 -1.66
N GLN A 167 18.64 -9.61 -0.51
CA GLN A 167 19.76 -8.64 -0.36
C GLN A 167 21.13 -9.26 -0.62
N LYS A 168 21.32 -10.56 -0.36
CA LYS A 168 22.57 -11.25 -0.65
C LYS A 168 22.89 -11.29 -2.15
N GLY A 169 21.86 -11.16 -3.02
CA GLY A 169 22.03 -11.10 -4.47
C GLY A 169 22.48 -12.41 -5.13
N GLU A 170 22.59 -13.51 -4.37
CA GLU A 170 23.04 -14.82 -4.82
C GLU A 170 21.85 -15.76 -5.02
N PHE A 171 21.00 -15.47 -6.03
CA PHE A 171 19.80 -16.26 -6.28
C PHE A 171 19.49 -16.39 -7.78
N ASP A 172 18.78 -17.46 -8.14
CA ASP A 172 18.20 -17.63 -9.47
C ASP A 172 16.86 -16.88 -9.57
N MET A 173 16.90 -15.65 -10.09
CA MET A 173 15.70 -14.82 -10.28
C MET A 173 14.68 -15.53 -11.19
N ALA A 174 15.10 -16.29 -12.19
CA ALA A 174 14.17 -16.98 -13.09
C ALA A 174 13.36 -18.03 -12.33
N GLU A 175 13.99 -18.76 -11.42
CA GLU A 175 13.30 -19.72 -10.55
C GLU A 175 12.33 -19.03 -9.56
N LEU A 176 12.75 -17.93 -8.93
CA LEU A 176 11.87 -17.17 -8.03
C LEU A 176 10.65 -16.65 -8.79
N GLN A 177 10.84 -16.07 -9.97
CA GLN A 177 9.74 -15.58 -10.83
C GLN A 177 8.85 -16.74 -11.33
N ARG A 178 9.38 -17.93 -11.55
CA ARG A 178 8.61 -19.12 -11.91
C ARG A 178 7.67 -19.52 -10.77
N ARG A 179 8.19 -19.60 -9.54
CA ARG A 179 7.38 -19.90 -8.33
C ARG A 179 6.31 -18.85 -8.10
N PHE A 180 6.69 -17.60 -8.18
CA PHE A 180 5.78 -16.45 -8.07
C PHE A 180 4.63 -16.54 -9.08
N ARG A 181 4.93 -16.72 -10.38
CA ARG A 181 3.89 -16.84 -11.43
C ARG A 181 2.99 -18.04 -11.22
N THR A 182 3.55 -19.16 -10.76
CA THR A 182 2.76 -20.38 -10.46
C THR A 182 1.76 -20.12 -9.34
N PHE A 183 2.17 -19.45 -8.26
CA PHE A 183 1.28 -19.13 -7.16
C PHE A 183 0.25 -18.08 -7.56
N THR A 184 0.65 -16.99 -8.21
CA THR A 184 -0.24 -15.92 -8.70
C THR A 184 -1.33 -16.47 -9.62
N ALA A 185 -1.00 -17.40 -10.53
CA ALA A 185 -2.00 -18.04 -11.40
C ALA A 185 -3.05 -18.84 -10.60
N ARG A 186 -2.64 -19.52 -9.50
CA ARG A 186 -3.58 -20.22 -8.60
C ARG A 186 -4.50 -19.24 -7.89
N MET A 187 -3.96 -18.11 -7.39
CA MET A 187 -4.74 -17.03 -6.75
C MET A 187 -5.76 -16.44 -7.71
N VAL A 188 -5.37 -16.13 -8.95
CA VAL A 188 -6.29 -15.63 -9.98
C VAL A 188 -7.41 -16.63 -10.28
N LYS A 189 -7.09 -17.93 -10.38
CA LYS A 189 -8.11 -18.98 -10.59
C LYS A 189 -9.14 -18.99 -9.47
N VAL A 190 -8.71 -18.88 -8.21
CA VAL A 190 -9.61 -18.81 -7.05
C VAL A 190 -10.47 -17.53 -7.12
N ALA A 191 -9.86 -16.36 -7.38
CA ALA A 191 -10.57 -15.10 -7.49
C ALA A 191 -11.65 -15.15 -8.59
N ARG A 192 -11.31 -15.54 -9.82
CA ARG A 192 -12.24 -15.61 -10.96
C ARG A 192 -13.38 -16.62 -10.78
N SER A 193 -13.13 -17.69 -10.03
CA SER A 193 -14.18 -18.68 -9.73
C SER A 193 -15.27 -18.12 -8.81
N ASN A 194 -14.93 -17.16 -7.94
CA ASN A 194 -15.80 -16.68 -6.88
C ASN A 194 -16.23 -15.20 -7.01
N PHE A 195 -15.54 -14.41 -7.85
CA PHE A 195 -15.80 -12.98 -8.05
C PHE A 195 -15.90 -12.64 -9.55
N LYS A 196 -16.89 -11.81 -9.91
CA LYS A 196 -17.17 -11.43 -11.30
C LYS A 196 -16.86 -9.96 -11.64
N GLY A 197 -16.37 -9.20 -10.66
CA GLY A 197 -15.89 -7.84 -10.87
C GLY A 197 -14.44 -7.80 -11.35
N ARG A 198 -13.87 -6.59 -11.40
CA ARG A 198 -12.47 -6.37 -11.79
C ARG A 198 -11.53 -6.87 -10.71
N ILE A 199 -10.45 -7.54 -11.13
CA ILE A 199 -9.40 -8.00 -10.23
C ILE A 199 -8.06 -7.31 -10.56
N THR A 200 -7.23 -7.15 -9.53
CA THR A 200 -5.86 -6.67 -9.63
C THR A 200 -4.97 -7.35 -8.59
N TYR A 201 -3.71 -6.98 -8.56
CA TYR A 201 -2.69 -7.44 -7.62
C TYR A 201 -1.81 -6.24 -7.21
N GLY A 202 -1.37 -6.16 -5.96
CA GLY A 202 -0.40 -5.17 -5.48
C GLY A 202 1.02 -5.67 -5.71
N ALA A 203 1.68 -5.19 -6.74
CA ALA A 203 3.02 -5.67 -7.08
C ALA A 203 4.10 -4.76 -6.49
N ALA A 204 5.10 -5.36 -5.82
CA ALA A 204 6.41 -4.73 -5.64
C ALA A 204 6.99 -4.51 -7.06
N HIS A 205 6.80 -3.30 -7.59
CA HIS A 205 6.93 -2.98 -9.02
C HIS A 205 8.32 -3.24 -9.61
N ASP A 206 9.35 -3.19 -8.78
CA ASP A 206 10.76 -3.38 -9.10
C ASP A 206 11.26 -4.82 -8.89
N LEU A 207 10.50 -5.64 -8.17
CA LEU A 207 10.86 -7.03 -7.81
C LEU A 207 10.05 -8.06 -8.60
N GLU A 208 8.74 -7.86 -8.76
CA GLU A 208 7.80 -8.86 -9.22
C GLU A 208 7.42 -8.71 -10.69
N GLN A 209 7.74 -9.72 -11.52
CA GLN A 209 7.35 -9.74 -12.93
C GLN A 209 5.97 -10.36 -13.12
N VAL A 210 4.94 -9.56 -12.87
CA VAL A 210 3.54 -9.99 -12.97
C VAL A 210 3.11 -10.20 -14.41
N ASP A 211 2.40 -11.29 -14.69
CA ASP A 211 1.65 -11.46 -15.93
C ASP A 211 0.32 -10.72 -15.84
N TRP A 212 0.33 -9.45 -16.24
CA TRP A 212 -0.85 -8.59 -16.19
C TRP A 212 -1.95 -9.00 -17.18
N SER A 213 -1.70 -9.97 -18.09
CA SER A 213 -2.76 -10.51 -18.94
C SER A 213 -3.89 -11.16 -18.13
N LEU A 214 -3.56 -11.68 -16.96
CA LEU A 214 -4.48 -12.34 -16.02
C LEU A 214 -5.43 -11.39 -15.28
N PHE A 215 -5.11 -10.09 -15.23
CA PHE A 215 -5.78 -9.06 -14.43
C PHE A 215 -6.52 -8.05 -15.30
N ASP A 216 -7.46 -7.31 -14.71
CA ASP A 216 -8.19 -6.23 -15.40
C ASP A 216 -7.50 -4.88 -15.24
N ILE A 217 -6.70 -4.72 -14.20
CA ILE A 217 -6.00 -3.51 -13.80
C ILE A 217 -4.55 -3.88 -13.49
N VAL A 218 -3.60 -3.04 -13.86
CA VAL A 218 -2.22 -3.09 -13.39
C VAL A 218 -2.15 -2.40 -12.04
N GLY A 219 -1.85 -3.12 -10.96
CA GLY A 219 -1.76 -2.59 -9.60
C GLY A 219 -0.33 -2.58 -9.10
N LEU A 220 0.16 -1.43 -8.69
CA LEU A 220 1.55 -1.25 -8.28
C LEU A 220 1.61 -0.70 -6.85
N ASP A 221 2.54 -1.25 -6.06
CA ASP A 221 3.02 -0.68 -4.83
C ASP A 221 4.32 0.04 -5.17
N TYR A 222 4.27 1.39 -5.16
CA TYR A 222 5.29 2.23 -5.76
C TYR A 222 5.98 3.11 -4.71
N TYR A 223 7.16 2.72 -4.29
CA TYR A 223 7.94 3.39 -3.26
C TYR A 223 9.28 3.97 -3.77
N SER A 224 9.49 4.05 -5.09
CA SER A 224 10.70 4.66 -5.64
C SER A 224 10.80 6.14 -5.32
N TYR A 225 12.02 6.60 -5.08
CA TYR A 225 12.35 8.01 -4.95
C TYR A 225 13.23 8.47 -6.12
N HIS A 226 12.79 9.52 -6.78
CA HIS A 226 13.57 10.24 -7.80
C HIS A 226 13.38 11.74 -7.59
N GLU A 227 14.46 12.51 -7.68
CA GLU A 227 14.39 13.98 -7.62
C GLU A 227 13.63 14.56 -8.83
N LYS A 228 13.71 13.88 -9.98
CA LYS A 228 13.13 14.35 -11.23
C LYS A 228 11.90 13.52 -11.59
N ARG A 229 10.81 14.20 -11.90
CA ARG A 229 9.60 13.57 -12.43
C ARG A 229 9.86 12.67 -13.64
N ALA A 230 10.74 13.09 -14.56
CA ALA A 230 11.06 12.33 -15.76
C ALA A 230 11.56 10.90 -15.46
N ASP A 231 12.23 10.71 -14.34
CA ASP A 231 12.75 9.40 -13.94
C ASP A 231 11.62 8.50 -13.43
N HIS A 232 10.65 9.04 -12.69
CA HIS A 232 9.41 8.33 -12.37
C HIS A 232 8.64 7.92 -13.62
N THR A 233 8.46 8.85 -14.58
CA THR A 233 7.81 8.57 -15.87
C THR A 233 8.51 7.44 -16.62
N LYS A 234 9.85 7.46 -16.66
CA LYS A 234 10.66 6.42 -17.32
C LYS A 234 10.51 5.06 -16.66
N GLU A 235 10.52 5.01 -15.33
CA GLU A 235 10.37 3.78 -14.55
C GLU A 235 8.97 3.17 -14.72
N LEU A 236 7.93 4.00 -14.75
CA LEU A 236 6.54 3.56 -14.88
C LEU A 236 6.11 3.25 -16.32
N ALA A 237 6.86 3.73 -17.35
CA ALA A 237 6.53 3.55 -18.75
C ALA A 237 6.34 2.08 -19.19
N PRO A 238 7.15 1.10 -18.75
CA PRO A 238 7.01 -0.29 -19.15
C PRO A 238 5.65 -0.92 -18.84
N PHE A 239 4.94 -0.44 -17.82
CA PHE A 239 3.63 -0.98 -17.44
C PHE A 239 2.52 -0.63 -18.44
N ARG A 240 2.70 0.40 -19.27
CA ARG A 240 1.75 0.82 -20.33
C ARG A 240 1.61 -0.18 -21.47
N ARG A 241 2.61 -1.06 -21.67
CA ARG A 241 2.58 -2.10 -22.72
C ARG A 241 1.39 -3.05 -22.59
N TRP A 242 0.83 -3.17 -21.41
CA TRP A 242 -0.31 -4.05 -21.16
C TRP A 242 -1.66 -3.48 -21.64
N GLY A 243 -1.73 -2.19 -22.01
CA GLY A 243 -2.95 -1.55 -22.49
C GLY A 243 -4.10 -1.51 -21.49
N LYS A 244 -3.80 -1.69 -20.20
CA LYS A 244 -4.78 -1.75 -19.11
C LYS A 244 -4.71 -0.48 -18.25
N PRO A 245 -5.80 -0.12 -17.53
CA PRO A 245 -5.74 0.92 -16.51
C PRO A 245 -4.66 0.60 -15.47
N ILE A 246 -3.92 1.63 -15.03
CA ILE A 246 -2.90 1.48 -13.99
C ILE A 246 -3.41 2.16 -12.72
N VAL A 247 -3.27 1.48 -11.59
CA VAL A 247 -3.58 1.99 -10.25
C VAL A 247 -2.34 1.86 -9.37
N ILE A 248 -2.01 2.90 -8.65
CA ILE A 248 -1.04 2.83 -7.56
C ILE A 248 -1.82 2.47 -6.29
N LEU A 249 -1.65 1.23 -5.84
CA LEU A 249 -2.35 0.71 -4.66
C LEU A 249 -1.70 1.19 -3.37
N GLU A 250 -0.36 1.35 -3.39
CA GLU A 250 0.40 1.88 -2.27
C GLU A 250 1.50 2.82 -2.75
N PHE A 251 1.69 3.92 -2.04
CA PHE A 251 2.84 4.83 -2.14
C PHE A 251 2.90 5.71 -0.91
N GLY A 252 4.06 6.25 -0.60
CA GLY A 252 4.22 7.17 0.52
C GLY A 252 5.62 7.16 1.11
N CYS A 253 5.79 7.91 2.18
CA CYS A 253 6.97 7.87 3.03
C CYS A 253 6.60 8.12 4.49
N CYS A 254 7.52 7.80 5.39
CA CYS A 254 7.40 8.07 6.82
C CYS A 254 7.51 9.57 7.16
N THR A 255 7.43 9.93 8.44
CA THR A 255 7.32 11.32 8.92
C THR A 255 8.62 11.86 9.54
N PHE A 256 9.75 11.72 8.85
CA PHE A 256 11.05 12.27 9.28
C PHE A 256 11.83 12.80 8.07
N THR A 257 12.83 13.64 8.34
CA THR A 257 13.69 14.21 7.30
C THR A 257 14.53 13.11 6.61
N GLY A 258 14.45 13.03 5.28
CA GLY A 258 15.06 11.99 4.45
C GLY A 258 14.21 10.73 4.30
N ALA A 259 12.97 10.71 4.80
CA ALA A 259 12.08 9.55 4.71
C ALA A 259 11.70 9.19 3.27
N ALA A 260 11.50 10.19 2.41
CA ALA A 260 11.14 9.96 1.01
C ALA A 260 12.23 9.17 0.27
N GLU A 261 13.51 9.45 0.53
CA GLU A 261 14.63 8.73 -0.07
C GLU A 261 14.74 7.27 0.38
N LEU A 262 14.19 6.91 1.56
CA LEU A 262 14.16 5.55 2.08
C LEU A 262 13.07 4.69 1.41
N GLY A 263 12.13 5.32 0.73
CA GLY A 263 11.06 4.62 0.03
C GLY A 263 10.31 3.64 0.93
N GLY A 264 10.13 2.40 0.48
CA GLY A 264 9.46 1.33 1.24
C GLY A 264 10.18 0.87 2.51
N MET A 265 11.42 1.35 2.78
CA MET A 265 12.22 0.96 3.95
C MET A 265 12.27 2.05 5.03
N GLY A 266 11.42 3.09 4.94
CA GLY A 266 11.40 4.18 5.91
C GLY A 266 11.06 3.75 7.35
N TRP A 267 10.33 2.65 7.52
CA TRP A 267 10.00 2.07 8.83
C TRP A 267 11.20 1.46 9.57
N ASP A 268 12.27 1.08 8.86
CA ASP A 268 13.47 0.41 9.42
C ASP A 268 14.41 1.35 10.19
N ILE A 269 13.90 2.51 10.59
CA ILE A 269 14.63 3.45 11.47
C ILE A 269 14.49 3.10 12.95
N VAL A 270 13.59 2.20 13.31
CA VAL A 270 13.33 1.79 14.70
C VAL A 270 14.35 0.74 15.11
N ASP A 271 15.03 0.98 16.20
CA ASP A 271 15.97 0.03 16.80
C ASP A 271 15.21 -0.88 17.79
N TYR A 272 15.03 -2.14 17.40
CA TYR A 272 14.38 -3.19 18.20
C TYR A 272 15.38 -4.06 18.96
N SER A 273 16.66 -3.66 19.08
CA SER A 273 17.69 -4.46 19.77
C SER A 273 17.57 -4.45 21.30
N GLY A 274 16.86 -3.48 21.86
CA GLY A 274 16.58 -3.35 23.30
C GLY A 274 15.20 -3.90 23.69
N ASP A 275 14.89 -3.83 24.98
CA ASP A 275 13.58 -4.25 25.52
C ASP A 275 12.42 -3.33 25.05
N VAL A 276 12.73 -2.10 24.71
CA VAL A 276 11.78 -1.10 24.19
C VAL A 276 12.29 -0.56 22.86
N PRO A 277 11.45 -0.51 21.82
CA PRO A 277 11.83 0.06 20.53
C PRO A 277 12.22 1.53 20.64
N VAL A 278 13.31 1.94 19.99
CA VAL A 278 13.84 3.31 20.08
C VAL A 278 14.13 3.87 18.67
N ILE A 279 13.72 5.09 18.43
CA ILE A 279 14.13 5.84 17.24
C ILE A 279 15.41 6.61 17.54
N PRO A 280 16.54 6.29 16.85
CA PRO A 280 17.82 6.94 17.04
C PRO A 280 17.76 8.47 16.87
N PRO A 281 18.61 9.23 17.59
CA PRO A 281 18.51 10.71 17.67
C PRO A 281 18.77 11.45 16.37
N GLN A 282 19.39 10.84 15.37
CA GLN A 282 19.65 11.45 14.07
C GLN A 282 18.39 11.63 13.21
N TYR A 283 17.32 10.89 13.46
CA TYR A 283 16.04 11.05 12.74
C TYR A 283 15.23 12.17 13.38
N VAL A 284 14.81 13.12 12.60
CA VAL A 284 14.04 14.29 13.05
C VAL A 284 12.68 14.28 12.41
N ARG A 285 11.61 14.38 13.22
CA ARG A 285 10.22 14.42 12.74
C ARG A 285 10.02 15.54 11.72
N ASN A 286 9.41 15.19 10.57
CA ASN A 286 9.15 16.12 9.49
C ASN A 286 7.86 15.76 8.72
N GLU A 287 6.70 16.21 9.22
CA GLU A 287 5.43 16.01 8.53
C GLU A 287 5.32 16.77 7.21
N GLN A 288 6.13 17.84 7.02
CA GLN A 288 6.10 18.61 5.78
C GLN A 288 6.69 17.81 4.63
N GLU A 289 7.79 17.11 4.85
CA GLU A 289 8.40 16.26 3.82
C GLU A 289 7.43 15.17 3.35
N GLN A 290 6.73 14.51 4.29
CA GLN A 290 5.69 13.54 3.93
C GLN A 290 4.59 14.19 3.07
N ALA A 291 4.12 15.38 3.45
CA ALA A 291 3.08 16.09 2.71
C ALA A 291 3.52 16.47 1.28
N ASP A 292 4.75 16.99 1.15
CA ASP A 292 5.34 17.38 -0.13
C ASP A 292 5.56 16.17 -1.04
N HIS A 293 6.11 15.08 -0.49
CA HIS A 293 6.31 13.83 -1.23
C HIS A 293 4.98 13.27 -1.76
N LEU A 294 3.95 13.16 -0.92
CA LEU A 294 2.66 12.63 -1.34
C LEU A 294 2.00 13.47 -2.43
N THR A 295 2.04 14.81 -2.32
CA THR A 295 1.46 15.68 -3.34
C THR A 295 2.23 15.63 -4.65
N ASN A 296 3.57 15.58 -4.60
CA ASN A 296 4.40 15.40 -5.78
C ASN A 296 4.10 14.09 -6.51
N MET A 297 3.93 13.00 -5.77
CA MET A 297 3.59 11.69 -6.36
C MET A 297 2.19 11.68 -6.96
N LEU A 298 1.18 12.28 -6.29
CA LEU A 298 -0.16 12.43 -6.85
C LEU A 298 -0.15 13.23 -8.17
N ASP A 299 0.69 14.26 -8.26
CA ASP A 299 0.89 15.02 -9.49
C ASP A 299 1.53 14.17 -10.60
N VAL A 300 2.55 13.35 -10.27
CA VAL A 300 3.16 12.40 -11.21
C VAL A 300 2.08 11.46 -11.76
N PHE A 301 1.35 10.76 -10.90
CA PHE A 301 0.36 9.76 -11.32
C PHE A 301 -0.79 10.37 -12.12
N THR A 302 -1.19 11.60 -11.77
CA THR A 302 -2.21 12.36 -12.52
C THR A 302 -1.73 12.68 -13.94
N GLN A 303 -0.51 13.17 -14.09
CA GLN A 303 0.06 13.51 -15.40
C GLN A 303 0.33 12.27 -16.24
N GLU A 304 0.69 11.16 -15.62
CA GLU A 304 0.79 9.85 -16.26
C GLU A 304 -0.58 9.32 -16.73
N GLY A 305 -1.69 9.91 -16.27
CA GLY A 305 -3.05 9.49 -16.64
C GLY A 305 -3.43 8.14 -16.05
N PHE A 306 -2.94 7.83 -14.86
CA PHE A 306 -3.32 6.61 -14.16
C PHE A 306 -4.78 6.65 -13.70
N LEU A 307 -5.38 5.48 -13.55
CA LEU A 307 -6.76 5.35 -13.09
C LEU A 307 -6.93 5.87 -11.66
N GLY A 308 -5.96 5.63 -10.79
CA GLY A 308 -6.05 6.06 -9.40
C GLY A 308 -4.75 5.87 -8.62
N ALA A 309 -4.73 6.47 -7.43
CA ALA A 309 -3.64 6.34 -6.47
C ALA A 309 -4.17 6.36 -5.03
N SER A 310 -3.52 5.60 -4.16
CA SER A 310 -3.87 5.38 -2.77
C SER A 310 -2.65 5.56 -1.87
N PRO A 311 -2.48 6.69 -1.18
CA PRO A 311 -1.46 6.81 -0.14
C PRO A 311 -1.56 5.66 0.88
N TYR A 312 -0.45 5.11 1.25
CA TYR A 312 -0.32 4.14 2.32
C TYR A 312 0.05 4.88 3.60
N THR A 313 -0.73 4.91 4.63
CA THR A 313 -2.07 4.40 4.88
C THR A 313 -2.88 5.48 5.61
N PHE A 314 -4.18 5.31 5.84
CA PHE A 314 -4.98 6.32 6.58
C PHE A 314 -4.48 6.48 8.01
N ILE A 315 -4.28 5.37 8.73
CA ILE A 315 -3.93 5.35 10.16
C ILE A 315 -3.16 4.07 10.49
N SER A 316 -2.19 4.14 11.40
CA SER A 316 -1.40 3.02 11.93
C SER A 316 -1.56 2.95 13.45
N PRO A 317 -2.54 2.17 13.97
CA PRO A 317 -2.77 2.09 15.41
C PRO A 317 -1.65 1.43 16.21
N ASP A 318 -0.82 0.63 15.55
CA ASP A 318 0.39 -0.03 16.08
C ASP A 318 1.56 0.92 16.28
N ALA A 319 1.57 2.07 15.59
CA ALA A 319 2.62 3.09 15.66
C ALA A 319 2.09 4.40 16.32
N PRO A 320 1.95 4.46 17.63
CA PRO A 320 1.40 5.61 18.33
C PRO A 320 2.33 6.82 18.29
N HIS A 321 1.72 8.01 18.19
CA HIS A 321 2.42 9.28 18.35
C HIS A 321 2.61 9.62 19.82
N ARG A 322 3.87 9.86 20.22
CA ARG A 322 4.27 10.22 21.58
C ARG A 322 4.91 11.63 21.57
N PRO A 323 4.11 12.71 21.62
CA PRO A 323 4.59 14.08 21.41
C PRO A 323 5.64 14.56 22.42
N HIS A 324 5.69 13.93 23.63
CA HIS A 324 6.62 14.28 24.70
C HIS A 324 7.70 13.22 24.92
N ASP A 325 7.72 12.18 24.10
CA ASP A 325 8.67 11.07 24.19
C ASP A 325 9.20 10.69 22.81
N ARG A 326 10.04 11.58 22.26
CA ARG A 326 10.58 11.46 20.91
C ARG A 326 11.30 10.13 20.64
N PRO A 327 12.12 9.58 21.55
CA PRO A 327 12.79 8.31 21.29
C PRO A 327 11.82 7.13 21.04
N HIS A 328 10.59 7.23 21.55
CA HIS A 328 9.57 6.20 21.42
C HIS A 328 8.38 6.66 20.54
N ASP A 329 8.54 7.73 19.75
CA ASP A 329 7.51 8.23 18.83
C ASP A 329 7.48 7.40 17.53
N GLU A 330 6.94 6.19 17.61
CA GLU A 330 6.88 5.24 16.50
C GLU A 330 6.09 5.77 15.28
N ASP A 331 5.22 6.77 15.47
CA ASP A 331 4.56 7.46 14.36
C ASP A 331 5.54 8.11 13.38
N MET A 332 6.77 8.39 13.80
CA MET A 332 7.82 8.86 12.88
C MET A 332 8.17 7.81 11.82
N ALA A 333 8.10 6.53 12.15
CA ALA A 333 8.34 5.40 11.26
C ALA A 333 7.07 4.91 10.53
N ALA A 334 5.95 5.60 10.73
CA ALA A 334 4.67 5.25 10.10
C ALA A 334 4.39 6.07 8.85
N TYR A 335 3.85 5.41 7.83
CA TYR A 335 3.43 6.03 6.56
C TYR A 335 2.06 6.71 6.65
N SER A 336 1.35 6.55 7.77
CA SER A 336 -0.03 6.98 7.95
C SER A 336 -0.22 8.49 7.79
N LEU A 337 -1.41 8.87 7.29
CA LEU A 337 -1.84 10.28 7.19
C LEU A 337 -2.30 10.87 8.52
N CYS A 338 -2.62 10.00 9.50
CA CYS A 338 -3.12 10.40 10.81
C CYS A 338 -2.22 9.85 11.92
N LYS A 339 -2.00 10.68 12.94
CA LYS A 339 -1.35 10.30 14.20
C LYS A 339 -2.34 9.57 15.10
N VAL A 340 -1.89 8.54 15.78
CA VAL A 340 -2.63 7.85 16.82
C VAL A 340 -2.15 8.30 18.19
N LEU A 341 -3.07 8.76 19.03
CA LEU A 341 -2.79 9.13 20.43
C LEU A 341 -3.56 8.18 21.34
N ARG A 342 -2.84 7.22 21.89
CA ARG A 342 -3.43 6.25 22.83
C ARG A 342 -3.73 6.90 24.18
N VAL A 343 -4.70 6.36 24.90
CA VAL A 343 -4.99 6.75 26.29
C VAL A 343 -3.93 6.17 27.24
N ARG A 344 -3.44 4.97 26.94
CA ARG A 344 -2.32 4.32 27.61
C ARG A 344 -1.30 3.93 26.53
N ASP A 345 -0.16 4.59 26.53
CA ASP A 345 0.82 4.51 25.46
C ASP A 345 1.36 3.09 25.23
N ASP A 346 1.55 2.32 26.30
CA ASP A 346 2.15 0.98 26.27
C ASP A 346 1.12 -0.17 26.13
N ASP A 347 -0.17 0.15 25.95
CA ASP A 347 -1.22 -0.84 25.78
C ASP A 347 -1.74 -0.85 24.33
N PRO A 348 -1.41 -1.86 23.51
CA PRO A 348 -1.90 -1.97 22.13
C PRO A 348 -3.44 -2.01 22.00
N ALA A 349 -4.12 -2.50 23.05
CA ALA A 349 -5.58 -2.54 23.12
C ALA A 349 -6.20 -1.26 23.70
N SER A 350 -5.38 -0.24 24.02
CA SER A 350 -5.85 1.03 24.55
C SER A 350 -6.78 1.74 23.57
N PRO A 351 -7.87 2.34 24.04
CA PRO A 351 -8.59 3.33 23.25
C PRO A 351 -7.66 4.45 22.76
N TYR A 352 -7.92 4.93 21.58
CA TYR A 352 -7.17 6.03 21.00
C TYR A 352 -8.10 7.08 20.38
N ARG A 353 -7.57 8.29 20.22
CA ARG A 353 -8.04 9.31 19.28
C ARG A 353 -7.00 9.48 18.18
N TRP A 354 -7.38 10.03 17.05
CA TRP A 354 -6.44 10.34 15.99
C TRP A 354 -6.50 11.81 15.59
N GLU A 355 -5.40 12.30 15.09
CA GLU A 355 -5.25 13.67 14.58
C GLU A 355 -4.63 13.64 13.18
N PRO A 356 -5.10 14.50 12.26
CA PRO A 356 -4.50 14.58 10.93
C PRO A 356 -3.06 15.12 11.00
N LYS A 357 -2.18 14.54 10.19
CA LYS A 357 -0.85 15.09 9.89
C LYS A 357 -0.97 16.17 8.81
N LYS A 358 0.13 16.90 8.52
CA LYS A 358 0.18 17.82 7.37
C LYS A 358 -0.14 17.12 6.06
N SER A 359 0.31 15.89 5.89
CA SER A 359 0.01 15.06 4.72
C SER A 359 -1.47 14.79 4.50
N PHE A 360 -2.25 14.58 5.58
CA PHE A 360 -3.71 14.48 5.46
C PHE A 360 -4.32 15.73 4.82
N HIS A 361 -3.93 16.92 5.31
CA HIS A 361 -4.45 18.18 4.79
C HIS A 361 -4.02 18.45 3.34
N ALA A 362 -2.79 18.11 3.00
CA ALA A 362 -2.25 18.23 1.64
C ALA A 362 -3.01 17.32 0.66
N VAL A 363 -3.18 16.04 0.98
CA VAL A 363 -3.95 15.07 0.17
C VAL A 363 -5.42 15.50 0.07
N SER A 364 -6.05 15.93 1.17
CA SER A 364 -7.43 16.44 1.17
C SER A 364 -7.60 17.64 0.24
N THR A 365 -6.66 18.57 0.25
CA THR A 365 -6.67 19.74 -0.64
C THR A 365 -6.53 19.33 -2.10
N PHE A 366 -5.62 18.38 -2.39
CA PHE A 366 -5.44 17.84 -3.72
C PHE A 366 -6.72 17.16 -4.24
N TYR A 367 -7.35 16.30 -3.45
CA TYR A 367 -8.56 15.58 -3.86
C TYR A 367 -9.75 16.50 -4.09
N ARG A 368 -9.92 17.52 -3.23
CA ARG A 368 -10.97 18.52 -3.37
C ARG A 368 -10.82 19.37 -4.63
N SER A 369 -9.57 19.72 -5.01
CA SER A 369 -9.32 20.47 -6.24
C SER A 369 -9.75 19.70 -7.50
N CYS A 370 -9.72 18.37 -7.46
CA CYS A 370 -10.19 17.53 -8.54
C CYS A 370 -11.74 17.52 -8.68
N ASP A 371 -12.49 17.76 -7.61
CA ASP A 371 -13.96 17.81 -7.67
C ASP A 371 -14.47 19.14 -8.23
N SER A 372 -13.80 20.25 -7.95
CA SER A 372 -14.17 21.59 -8.43
C SER A 372 -14.04 21.78 -9.96
N LEU A 373 -13.37 20.87 -10.65
CA LEU A 373 -13.20 20.89 -12.11
C LEU A 373 -14.28 20.07 -12.85
N ARG A 374 -15.23 19.45 -12.13
CA ARG A 374 -16.36 18.69 -12.70
C ARG A 374 -17.68 19.45 -12.70
N GLY A 375 -17.73 20.64 -12.08
CA GLY A 375 -18.87 21.53 -12.09
C GLY A 375 -18.66 22.65 -13.10
#